data_6364877d93503b373b4af9fd4f6e910d
#
_entry.id   6364877d93503b373b4af9fd4f6e910d
#
_cell.length_a   1.000
_cell.length_b   1.000
_cell.length_c   1.000
_cell.angle_alpha   90.00
_cell.angle_beta   90.00
_cell.angle_gamma   90.00
#
_symmetry.space_group_name_H-M   'P 1'
#
loop_
_entity.id
_entity.type
_entity.pdbx_description
1 polymer ?
#
loop_
_entity_poly.entity_id
_entity_poly.type
_entity_poly.pdbx_seq_one_letter_code
_entity_poly.pdbx_strand_id
1 'polypeptide(L)'
;VKLPTVAIIGQANVGKSSLFNRLVRARQAIVAKEAGTTRDNVIGKVGYHAEGGDPAEFWLVDTAGLKNAEDEFEATIQEQIEDAAASADVIIVMVDALNYPSDADRLVAKKALRSKKPVILAINKTDLKNALPTDEFKRLGIKTIIRTSAEHNVGISELLDEIATLIPPAASIPDDDIIRVALIGRPNVGKSNLFNSLAGKQQAIVANVAGTTRDVNRVQVRYKNQTIELLDTAGIRRQGKQEVGIEKFSALRTLQAIEEADICFLLMDVNELNVQLDQRLAGIIDEVGKGLVLVVSKWDSVADKDAFTHDELAPKISYNFKFTPYAPLIFTSSVTGQNVTKLFDLALAIHERRHSELKTRVLNDLLQRAVTAHPPAGLKNTHPKLRYIVQTDVAPPWFVIYGSNLKFIHWSYKRYLERTIRESHDFTGTPIKLSFRDEKQLKKNRERAAEGKEPVTKAYKQAKNNII
;
A
#
# COMPACT_ATOMS: atom_id res chain seq x y z
N VAL A 1 -7.05 -0.14 9.46
CA VAL A 1 -7.16 1.32 9.65
C VAL A 1 -7.24 1.98 8.29
N LYS A 2 -8.36 2.67 7.97
CA LYS A 2 -8.48 3.44 6.71
C LYS A 2 -7.63 4.71 6.86
N LEU A 3 -6.58 4.83 6.08
CA LEU A 3 -5.76 6.02 6.08
C LEU A 3 -6.46 7.16 5.33
N PRO A 4 -6.41 8.41 5.87
CA PRO A 4 -6.93 9.58 5.19
C PRO A 4 -6.17 9.87 3.89
N THR A 5 -6.81 10.57 2.97
CA THR A 5 -6.25 10.91 1.66
C THR A 5 -6.08 12.42 1.52
N VAL A 6 -4.89 12.83 1.08
CA VAL A 6 -4.56 14.23 0.78
C VAL A 6 -4.30 14.37 -0.72
N ALA A 7 -5.01 15.26 -1.39
CA ALA A 7 -4.85 15.50 -2.84
C ALA A 7 -4.14 16.82 -3.10
N ILE A 8 -3.18 16.84 -4.03
CA ILE A 8 -2.53 18.04 -4.54
C ILE A 8 -3.16 18.41 -5.87
N ILE A 9 -3.75 19.61 -5.96
CA ILE A 9 -4.34 20.16 -7.18
C ILE A 9 -3.74 21.53 -7.50
N GLY A 10 -3.81 21.94 -8.75
CA GLY A 10 -3.30 23.23 -9.23
C GLY A 10 -2.90 23.18 -10.69
N GLN A 11 -2.51 24.31 -11.27
CA GLN A 11 -2.12 24.40 -12.67
C GLN A 11 -0.87 23.60 -13.01
N ALA A 12 -0.59 23.42 -14.30
CA ALA A 12 0.66 22.82 -14.75
C ALA A 12 1.87 23.66 -14.30
N ASN A 13 3.00 23.02 -14.06
CA ASN A 13 4.29 23.66 -13.74
C ASN A 13 4.38 24.47 -12.42
N VAL A 14 3.36 24.46 -11.56
CA VAL A 14 3.44 25.08 -10.22
C VAL A 14 4.30 24.27 -9.24
N GLY A 15 4.73 23.06 -9.60
CA GLY A 15 5.62 22.21 -8.81
C GLY A 15 4.93 21.11 -8.01
N LYS A 16 3.72 20.66 -8.41
CA LYS A 16 2.97 19.61 -7.71
C LYS A 16 3.77 18.31 -7.55
N SER A 17 4.35 17.79 -8.62
CA SER A 17 5.15 16.57 -8.58
C SER A 17 6.44 16.72 -7.77
N SER A 18 7.03 17.94 -7.74
CA SER A 18 8.16 18.24 -6.86
C SER A 18 7.75 18.19 -5.39
N LEU A 19 6.62 18.80 -5.04
CA LEU A 19 6.05 18.73 -3.68
C LEU A 19 5.69 17.30 -3.30
N PHE A 20 5.01 16.58 -4.17
CA PHE A 20 4.68 15.16 -3.99
C PHE A 20 5.93 14.33 -3.66
N ASN A 21 6.94 14.40 -4.52
CA ASN A 21 8.20 13.69 -4.33
C ASN A 21 8.93 14.09 -3.04
N ARG A 22 8.83 15.36 -2.64
CA ARG A 22 9.42 15.85 -1.40
C ARG A 22 8.73 15.28 -0.16
N LEU A 23 7.40 15.32 -0.12
CA LEU A 23 6.59 14.80 0.98
C LEU A 23 6.74 13.27 1.11
N VAL A 24 6.71 12.56 -0.01
CA VAL A 24 6.89 11.10 -0.04
C VAL A 24 8.31 10.66 0.37
N ARG A 25 9.36 11.44 0.04
CA ARG A 25 10.75 11.14 0.43
C ARG A 25 11.09 11.51 1.87
N ALA A 26 10.31 12.35 2.51
CA ALA A 26 10.62 12.88 3.84
C ALA A 26 10.75 11.79 4.91
N ARG A 27 9.98 10.67 4.87
CA ARG A 27 10.21 9.44 5.67
C ARG A 27 9.42 8.24 5.08
N GLN A 28 10.11 7.10 4.88
CA GLN A 28 9.62 5.74 4.57
C GLN A 28 8.25 5.65 3.86
N ALA A 29 8.21 5.91 2.56
CA ALA A 29 7.01 5.77 1.78
C ALA A 29 7.02 4.46 0.98
N ILE A 30 5.88 3.77 0.97
CA ILE A 30 5.59 2.73 -0.01
C ILE A 30 5.14 3.45 -1.28
N VAL A 31 5.97 3.42 -2.31
CA VAL A 31 5.67 4.07 -3.59
C VAL A 31 5.14 3.05 -4.56
N ALA A 32 3.87 3.17 -4.95
CA ALA A 32 3.33 2.42 -6.07
C ALA A 32 3.84 3.02 -7.39
N LYS A 33 4.86 2.39 -8.00
CA LYS A 33 5.33 2.76 -9.34
C LYS A 33 4.44 2.14 -10.40
N GLU A 34 3.73 2.92 -11.20
CA GLU A 34 3.04 2.40 -12.39
C GLU A 34 4.04 2.03 -13.50
N ALA A 35 3.90 0.82 -14.07
CA ALA A 35 4.71 0.38 -15.19
C ALA A 35 4.20 1.03 -16.50
N GLY A 36 5.06 1.76 -17.17
CA GLY A 36 4.81 2.28 -18.51
C GLY A 36 5.25 3.72 -18.76
N THR A 37 5.45 4.53 -17.73
CA THR A 37 5.97 5.87 -17.89
C THR A 37 7.10 6.12 -16.90
N THR A 38 8.26 6.46 -17.42
CA THR A 38 9.50 6.70 -16.67
C THR A 38 9.49 8.02 -15.88
N ARG A 39 8.33 8.67 -15.62
CA ARG A 39 8.32 10.03 -15.07
C ARG A 39 7.50 10.28 -13.81
N ASP A 40 6.38 9.60 -13.49
CA ASP A 40 5.54 10.15 -12.42
C ASP A 40 4.99 9.11 -11.43
N ASN A 41 5.41 9.23 -10.15
CA ASN A 41 4.73 8.62 -9.01
C ASN A 41 3.50 9.47 -8.68
N VAL A 42 2.32 8.89 -8.78
CA VAL A 42 1.04 9.60 -8.63
C VAL A 42 0.42 9.41 -7.26
N ILE A 43 0.75 8.32 -6.57
CA ILE A 43 0.20 7.97 -5.26
C ILE A 43 1.35 7.52 -4.35
N GLY A 44 1.39 8.07 -3.14
CA GLY A 44 2.40 7.71 -2.15
C GLY A 44 1.84 7.75 -0.73
N LYS A 45 2.31 6.86 0.13
CA LYS A 45 2.02 6.88 1.56
C LYS A 45 3.03 7.80 2.27
N VAL A 46 2.53 8.71 3.09
CA VAL A 46 3.34 9.63 3.91
C VAL A 46 3.13 9.31 5.37
N GLY A 47 4.23 9.06 6.12
CA GLY A 47 4.22 8.97 7.57
C GLY A 47 4.91 10.20 8.16
N TYR A 48 4.26 10.87 9.11
CA TYR A 48 4.77 12.08 9.77
C TYR A 48 4.58 12.01 11.27
N HIS A 49 5.58 12.48 12.02
CA HIS A 49 5.51 12.67 13.46
C HIS A 49 5.70 14.15 13.75
N ALA A 50 4.64 14.82 14.15
CA ALA A 50 4.72 16.18 14.67
C ALA A 50 5.50 16.20 16.01
N GLU A 51 6.20 17.28 16.30
CA GLU A 51 6.85 17.43 17.61
C GLU A 51 5.77 17.50 18.71
N GLY A 52 5.70 16.43 19.54
CA GLY A 52 4.71 16.32 20.63
C GLY A 52 3.30 15.86 20.21
N GLY A 53 3.09 15.46 18.95
CA GLY A 53 1.83 14.96 18.44
C GLY A 53 1.83 13.45 18.17
N ASP A 54 0.64 12.89 17.98
CA ASP A 54 0.47 11.50 17.55
C ASP A 54 1.00 11.30 16.12
N PRO A 55 1.50 10.08 15.78
CA PRO A 55 1.95 9.78 14.43
C PRO A 55 0.79 9.90 13.44
N ALA A 56 0.98 10.68 12.39
CA ALA A 56 0.03 10.85 11.30
C ALA A 56 0.47 10.05 10.08
N GLU A 57 -0.41 9.24 9.52
CA GLU A 57 -0.19 8.52 8.26
C GLU A 57 -1.33 8.83 7.29
N PHE A 58 -0.99 9.10 6.04
CA PHE A 58 -1.99 9.41 5.01
C PHE A 58 -1.51 9.06 3.60
N TRP A 59 -2.48 8.87 2.69
CA TRP A 59 -2.22 8.76 1.26
C TRP A 59 -2.11 10.15 0.63
N LEU A 60 -1.04 10.37 -0.13
CA LEU A 60 -0.84 11.57 -0.93
C LEU A 60 -1.07 11.26 -2.41
N VAL A 61 -1.85 12.08 -3.09
CA VAL A 61 -2.20 11.92 -4.51
C VAL A 61 -1.79 13.17 -5.28
N ASP A 62 -0.94 13.01 -6.32
CA ASP A 62 -0.65 14.05 -7.30
C ASP A 62 -1.61 13.94 -8.47
N THR A 63 -2.52 14.91 -8.61
CA THR A 63 -3.52 14.89 -9.67
C THR A 63 -2.96 15.28 -11.05
N ALA A 64 -1.79 15.93 -11.13
CA ALA A 64 -1.19 16.36 -12.40
C ALA A 64 -0.52 15.25 -13.20
N GLY A 65 0.05 14.24 -12.53
CA GLY A 65 0.62 13.06 -13.20
C GLY A 65 -0.43 12.15 -13.84
N LEU A 66 -1.68 12.58 -13.88
CA LEU A 66 -2.84 11.78 -14.26
C LEU A 66 -3.17 11.80 -15.76
N LYS A 67 -2.56 12.67 -16.59
CA LYS A 67 -2.85 12.71 -18.05
C LYS A 67 -1.64 13.04 -18.94
N ASN A 68 -1.65 12.49 -20.15
CA ASN A 68 -0.73 12.85 -21.23
C ASN A 68 -1.02 14.27 -21.76
N ALA A 69 0.04 14.97 -22.15
CA ALA A 69 0.10 16.42 -22.39
C ALA A 69 -0.59 16.94 -23.67
N GLU A 70 -1.49 16.21 -24.29
CA GLU A 70 -1.98 16.56 -25.65
C GLU A 70 -3.47 16.89 -25.78
N ASP A 71 -4.32 16.76 -24.71
CA ASP A 71 -5.75 17.03 -24.84
C ASP A 71 -6.29 18.08 -23.86
N GLU A 72 -6.88 19.14 -24.41
CA GLU A 72 -7.80 20.17 -23.89
C GLU A 72 -7.68 20.63 -22.42
N PHE A 73 -7.07 21.78 -22.27
CA PHE A 73 -6.62 22.41 -21.00
C PHE A 73 -7.73 22.65 -19.95
N GLU A 74 -8.93 22.99 -20.33
CA GLU A 74 -10.00 23.34 -19.35
C GLU A 74 -10.77 22.13 -18.81
N ALA A 75 -11.06 21.13 -19.62
CA ALA A 75 -11.72 19.90 -19.19
C ALA A 75 -10.88 19.13 -18.15
N THR A 76 -9.55 19.15 -18.33
CA THR A 76 -8.60 18.45 -17.49
C THR A 76 -8.54 19.00 -16.05
N ILE A 77 -8.57 20.31 -15.87
CA ILE A 77 -8.55 20.93 -14.52
C ILE A 77 -9.86 20.66 -13.79
N GLN A 78 -10.98 20.68 -14.49
CA GLN A 78 -12.29 20.44 -13.91
C GLN A 78 -12.45 19.04 -13.35
N GLU A 79 -12.03 18.03 -14.13
CA GLU A 79 -12.04 16.63 -13.69
C GLU A 79 -11.11 16.37 -12.51
N GLN A 80 -9.88 16.94 -12.51
CA GLN A 80 -8.94 16.79 -11.39
C GLN A 80 -9.52 17.29 -10.07
N ILE A 81 -10.25 18.41 -10.08
CA ILE A 81 -10.85 18.98 -8.88
C ILE A 81 -12.03 18.15 -8.40
N GLU A 82 -12.89 17.68 -9.32
CA GLU A 82 -14.03 16.85 -8.97
C GLU A 82 -13.60 15.51 -8.38
N ASP A 83 -12.57 14.92 -8.94
CA ASP A 83 -11.98 13.67 -8.45
C ASP A 83 -11.32 13.85 -7.08
N ALA A 84 -10.50 14.90 -6.92
CA ALA A 84 -9.90 15.23 -5.63
C ALA A 84 -10.98 15.53 -4.56
N ALA A 85 -12.01 16.30 -4.93
CA ALA A 85 -13.12 16.62 -4.03
C ALA A 85 -13.94 15.39 -3.63
N ALA A 86 -14.04 14.40 -4.51
CA ALA A 86 -14.77 13.17 -4.23
C ALA A 86 -14.01 12.22 -3.30
N SER A 87 -12.68 12.16 -3.39
CA SER A 87 -11.88 11.11 -2.75
C SER A 87 -10.94 11.60 -1.63
N ALA A 88 -10.58 12.90 -1.59
CA ALA A 88 -9.68 13.42 -0.58
C ALA A 88 -10.39 13.82 0.71
N ASP A 89 -9.68 13.67 1.83
CA ASP A 89 -10.08 14.21 3.14
C ASP A 89 -9.55 15.64 3.34
N VAL A 90 -8.37 15.94 2.74
CA VAL A 90 -7.77 17.28 2.71
C VAL A 90 -7.32 17.60 1.27
N ILE A 91 -7.50 18.84 0.85
CA ILE A 91 -7.09 19.32 -0.49
C ILE A 91 -6.00 20.37 -0.35
N ILE A 92 -4.88 20.18 -1.05
CA ILE A 92 -3.82 21.19 -1.19
C ILE A 92 -3.98 21.85 -2.56
N VAL A 93 -4.34 23.12 -2.57
CA VAL A 93 -4.32 23.97 -3.77
C VAL A 93 -2.93 24.56 -3.90
N MET A 94 -2.24 24.28 -4.98
CA MET A 94 -0.87 24.73 -5.19
C MET A 94 -0.79 25.81 -6.27
N VAL A 95 -0.10 26.90 -5.96
CA VAL A 95 0.13 28.05 -6.86
C VAL A 95 1.61 28.41 -6.92
N ASP A 96 2.01 29.14 -7.97
CA ASP A 96 3.39 29.61 -8.17
C ASP A 96 3.56 31.01 -7.58
N ALA A 97 4.54 31.19 -6.69
CA ALA A 97 4.84 32.47 -6.08
C ALA A 97 5.32 33.57 -7.06
N LEU A 98 5.75 33.19 -8.27
CA LEU A 98 6.27 34.13 -9.25
C LEU A 98 5.16 34.82 -10.07
N ASN A 99 3.95 34.32 -10.03
CA ASN A 99 2.86 34.77 -10.86
C ASN A 99 1.68 35.24 -10.01
N TYR A 100 1.01 36.31 -10.42
CA TYR A 100 -0.27 36.69 -9.84
C TYR A 100 -1.31 35.59 -10.06
N PRO A 101 -2.21 35.35 -9.07
CA PRO A 101 -3.28 34.36 -9.23
C PRO A 101 -4.10 34.60 -10.49
N SER A 102 -4.10 33.66 -11.39
CA SER A 102 -4.85 33.67 -12.65
C SER A 102 -6.32 33.33 -12.45
N ASP A 103 -7.15 33.49 -13.46
CA ASP A 103 -8.55 33.05 -13.41
C ASP A 103 -8.68 31.53 -13.26
N ALA A 104 -7.73 30.75 -13.81
CA ALA A 104 -7.67 29.31 -13.58
C ALA A 104 -7.39 28.99 -12.10
N ASP A 105 -6.47 29.68 -11.42
CA ASP A 105 -6.21 29.49 -9.99
C ASP A 105 -7.43 29.84 -9.15
N ARG A 106 -8.16 30.90 -9.51
CA ARG A 106 -9.42 31.29 -8.85
C ARG A 106 -10.49 30.21 -9.03
N LEU A 107 -10.59 29.62 -10.21
CA LEU A 107 -11.53 28.53 -10.49
C LEU A 107 -11.19 27.28 -9.65
N VAL A 108 -9.92 26.90 -9.60
CA VAL A 108 -9.41 25.78 -8.77
C VAL A 108 -9.76 26.01 -7.30
N ALA A 109 -9.40 27.18 -6.76
CA ALA A 109 -9.65 27.54 -5.36
C ALA A 109 -11.15 27.55 -5.04
N LYS A 110 -11.99 28.17 -5.90
CA LYS A 110 -13.44 28.22 -5.72
C LYS A 110 -14.08 26.83 -5.69
N LYS A 111 -13.64 25.91 -6.56
CA LYS A 111 -14.14 24.54 -6.58
C LYS A 111 -13.66 23.73 -5.38
N ALA A 112 -12.37 23.86 -4.99
CA ALA A 112 -11.86 23.24 -3.79
C ALA A 112 -12.66 23.66 -2.55
N LEU A 113 -12.93 24.95 -2.39
CA LEU A 113 -13.74 25.47 -1.27
C LEU A 113 -15.21 24.97 -1.31
N ARG A 114 -15.79 24.75 -2.49
CA ARG A 114 -17.15 24.19 -2.64
C ARG A 114 -17.26 22.73 -2.25
N SER A 115 -16.15 21.98 -2.24
CA SER A 115 -16.14 20.58 -1.83
C SER A 115 -16.48 20.35 -0.35
N LYS A 116 -16.46 21.41 0.47
CA LYS A 116 -16.63 21.38 1.94
C LYS A 116 -15.56 20.56 2.67
N LYS A 117 -14.45 20.27 2.01
CA LYS A 117 -13.28 19.64 2.63
C LYS A 117 -12.35 20.70 3.16
N PRO A 118 -11.48 20.39 4.15
CA PRO A 118 -10.36 21.26 4.52
C PRO A 118 -9.47 21.56 3.30
N VAL A 119 -9.11 22.83 3.10
CA VAL A 119 -8.30 23.28 1.96
C VAL A 119 -7.12 24.09 2.46
N ILE A 120 -5.92 23.72 2.03
CA ILE A 120 -4.67 24.44 2.27
C ILE A 120 -4.20 25.07 0.95
N LEU A 121 -3.80 26.32 0.98
CA LEU A 121 -3.11 26.98 -0.14
C LEU A 121 -1.60 26.87 0.06
N ALA A 122 -0.93 26.12 -0.80
CA ALA A 122 0.53 26.04 -0.85
C ALA A 122 1.06 26.99 -1.93
N ILE A 123 1.72 28.06 -1.54
CA ILE A 123 2.39 28.99 -2.43
C ILE A 123 3.82 28.48 -2.61
N ASN A 124 4.14 27.93 -3.78
CA ASN A 124 5.44 27.28 -4.05
C ASN A 124 6.43 28.21 -4.75
N LYS A 125 7.71 27.84 -4.76
CA LYS A 125 8.85 28.60 -5.31
C LYS A 125 9.12 29.91 -4.59
N THR A 126 8.86 29.95 -3.28
CA THR A 126 9.02 31.15 -2.45
C THR A 126 10.48 31.49 -2.11
N ASP A 127 11.41 30.64 -2.48
CA ASP A 127 12.86 30.83 -2.41
C ASP A 127 13.40 31.79 -3.49
N LEU A 128 12.64 32.06 -4.55
CA LEU A 128 13.08 32.88 -5.65
C LEU A 128 12.90 34.38 -5.33
N LYS A 129 13.88 35.20 -5.78
CA LYS A 129 13.96 36.63 -5.45
C LYS A 129 12.73 37.45 -5.85
N ASN A 130 12.00 37.02 -6.87
CA ASN A 130 10.82 37.74 -7.37
C ASN A 130 9.50 37.12 -6.85
N ALA A 131 9.54 36.33 -5.77
CA ALA A 131 8.35 35.74 -5.19
C ALA A 131 7.41 36.82 -4.64
N LEU A 132 6.17 36.82 -5.06
CA LEU A 132 5.14 37.76 -4.64
C LEU A 132 4.81 37.59 -3.13
N PRO A 133 4.37 38.68 -2.46
CA PRO A 133 3.95 38.62 -1.08
C PRO A 133 2.66 37.79 -0.92
N THR A 134 2.46 37.18 0.24
CA THR A 134 1.31 36.32 0.56
C THR A 134 -0.03 37.03 0.38
N ASP A 135 -0.07 38.36 0.55
CA ASP A 135 -1.30 39.15 0.45
C ASP A 135 -1.95 39.10 -0.93
N GLU A 136 -1.17 38.94 -1.99
CA GLU A 136 -1.67 38.80 -3.35
C GLU A 136 -2.50 37.52 -3.54
N PHE A 137 -2.21 36.49 -2.76
CA PHE A 137 -2.88 35.19 -2.84
C PHE A 137 -4.11 35.08 -1.93
N LYS A 138 -4.31 35.99 -0.99
CA LYS A 138 -5.52 36.05 -0.12
C LYS A 138 -6.81 36.18 -0.91
N ARG A 139 -6.74 36.73 -2.13
CA ARG A 139 -7.87 36.86 -3.06
C ARG A 139 -8.46 35.51 -3.50
N LEU A 140 -7.72 34.40 -3.32
CA LEU A 140 -8.23 33.05 -3.59
C LEU A 140 -9.23 32.56 -2.54
N GLY A 141 -9.35 33.23 -1.40
CA GLY A 141 -10.35 32.96 -0.36
C GLY A 141 -10.06 31.75 0.51
N ILE A 142 -8.88 31.14 0.38
CA ILE A 142 -8.43 30.03 1.23
C ILE A 142 -7.78 30.61 2.48
N LYS A 143 -8.23 30.15 3.67
CA LYS A 143 -7.79 30.72 4.96
C LYS A 143 -6.38 30.26 5.36
N THR A 144 -6.10 28.97 5.23
CA THR A 144 -4.80 28.39 5.56
C THR A 144 -3.87 28.56 4.38
N ILE A 145 -2.83 29.38 4.54
CA ILE A 145 -1.84 29.70 3.49
C ILE A 145 -0.45 29.38 4.01
N ILE A 146 0.26 28.52 3.29
CA ILE A 146 1.62 28.08 3.63
C ILE A 146 2.56 28.40 2.45
N ARG A 147 3.67 29.05 2.77
CA ARG A 147 4.73 29.32 1.78
C ARG A 147 5.68 28.14 1.71
N THR A 148 5.90 27.62 0.51
CA THR A 148 6.75 26.45 0.32
C THR A 148 7.81 26.67 -0.75
N SER A 149 8.92 25.94 -0.61
CA SER A 149 9.82 25.59 -1.71
C SER A 149 10.04 24.10 -1.68
N ALA A 150 9.40 23.40 -2.61
CA ALA A 150 9.52 21.95 -2.73
C ALA A 150 10.96 21.54 -3.08
N GLU A 151 11.71 22.37 -3.79
CA GLU A 151 13.10 22.13 -4.15
C GLU A 151 14.05 22.29 -2.96
N HIS A 152 13.88 23.36 -2.17
CA HIS A 152 14.77 23.73 -1.06
C HIS A 152 14.25 23.28 0.31
N ASN A 153 13.16 22.53 0.38
CA ASN A 153 12.57 22.01 1.63
C ASN A 153 12.11 23.10 2.62
N VAL A 154 11.71 24.28 2.11
CA VAL A 154 11.18 25.37 2.92
C VAL A 154 9.68 25.20 3.11
N GLY A 155 9.16 25.40 4.33
CA GLY A 155 7.75 25.32 4.66
C GLY A 155 7.13 23.92 4.60
N ILE A 156 7.93 22.88 4.36
CA ILE A 156 7.44 21.50 4.21
C ILE A 156 7.00 20.91 5.56
N SER A 157 7.74 21.19 6.65
CA SER A 157 7.33 20.75 8.00
C SER A 157 6.04 21.44 8.43
N GLU A 158 5.92 22.76 8.22
CA GLU A 158 4.70 23.52 8.50
C GLU A 158 3.49 22.97 7.72
N LEU A 159 3.68 22.62 6.46
CA LEU A 159 2.63 21.98 5.64
C LEU A 159 2.23 20.63 6.21
N LEU A 160 3.18 19.81 6.65
CA LEU A 160 2.90 18.49 7.24
C LEU A 160 2.20 18.62 8.61
N ASP A 161 2.59 19.58 9.43
CA ASP A 161 1.93 19.88 10.71
C ASP A 161 0.46 20.26 10.48
N GLU A 162 0.19 21.14 9.52
CA GLU A 162 -1.17 21.57 9.19
C GLU A 162 -1.99 20.39 8.63
N ILE A 163 -1.42 19.58 7.74
CA ILE A 163 -2.09 18.36 7.26
C ILE A 163 -2.44 17.43 8.44
N ALA A 164 -1.51 17.21 9.37
CA ALA A 164 -1.72 16.33 10.53
C ALA A 164 -2.87 16.82 11.43
N THR A 165 -3.11 18.13 11.52
CA THR A 165 -4.23 18.68 12.28
C THR A 165 -5.57 18.57 11.57
N LEU A 166 -5.57 18.56 10.23
CA LEU A 166 -6.78 18.58 9.40
C LEU A 166 -7.26 17.20 8.98
N ILE A 167 -6.38 16.20 8.95
CA ILE A 167 -6.78 14.83 8.65
C ILE A 167 -7.60 14.24 9.81
N PRO A 168 -8.68 13.48 9.52
CA PRO A 168 -9.39 12.76 10.56
C PRO A 168 -8.43 11.79 11.27
N PRO A 169 -8.57 11.61 12.60
CA PRO A 169 -7.79 10.60 13.31
C PRO A 169 -8.03 9.25 12.65
N ALA A 170 -6.95 8.48 12.48
CA ALA A 170 -7.04 7.14 11.91
C ALA A 170 -8.05 6.33 12.74
N ALA A 171 -9.18 5.98 12.14
CA ALA A 171 -10.22 5.25 12.81
C ALA A 171 -9.67 3.86 13.18
N SER A 172 -9.28 3.69 14.43
CA SER A 172 -9.04 2.38 15.00
C SER A 172 -10.39 1.67 15.13
N ILE A 173 -10.67 0.72 14.27
CA ILE A 173 -11.78 -0.20 14.45
C ILE A 173 -11.19 -1.36 15.25
N PRO A 174 -11.43 -1.46 16.56
CA PRO A 174 -11.10 -2.66 17.30
C PRO A 174 -12.24 -3.64 17.03
N ASP A 175 -12.00 -4.56 16.13
CA ASP A 175 -12.86 -5.72 15.95
C ASP A 175 -11.96 -6.91 15.61
N ASP A 176 -11.36 -7.48 16.65
CA ASP A 176 -10.40 -8.58 16.56
C ASP A 176 -11.03 -9.87 16.00
N ASP A 177 -12.38 -9.89 15.87
CA ASP A 177 -13.14 -11.07 15.44
C ASP A 177 -13.54 -11.05 13.95
N ILE A 178 -13.25 -9.98 13.20
CA ILE A 178 -13.63 -9.86 11.79
C ILE A 178 -12.42 -10.04 10.87
N ILE A 179 -12.49 -11.05 10.00
CA ILE A 179 -11.47 -11.29 8.97
C ILE A 179 -11.79 -10.47 7.72
N ARG A 180 -10.97 -9.49 7.38
CA ARG A 180 -11.16 -8.63 6.21
C ARG A 180 -10.49 -9.22 4.98
N VAL A 181 -11.28 -9.49 3.95
CA VAL A 181 -10.82 -10.07 2.70
C VAL A 181 -11.08 -9.11 1.55
N ALA A 182 -10.02 -8.65 0.88
CA ALA A 182 -10.13 -7.79 -0.30
C ALA A 182 -10.06 -8.58 -1.61
N LEU A 183 -10.97 -8.28 -2.53
CA LEU A 183 -10.93 -8.80 -3.90
C LEU A 183 -10.12 -7.83 -4.78
N ILE A 184 -8.93 -8.24 -5.17
CA ILE A 184 -7.95 -7.44 -5.92
C ILE A 184 -7.80 -8.01 -7.32
N GLY A 185 -7.49 -7.18 -8.30
CA GLY A 185 -7.23 -7.60 -9.68
C GLY A 185 -7.66 -6.55 -10.70
N ARG A 186 -7.28 -6.77 -11.95
CA ARG A 186 -7.56 -5.89 -13.08
C ARG A 186 -9.08 -5.68 -13.30
N PRO A 187 -9.49 -4.65 -14.03
CA PRO A 187 -10.86 -4.54 -14.53
C PRO A 187 -11.28 -5.80 -15.30
N ASN A 188 -12.55 -6.17 -15.21
CA ASN A 188 -13.19 -7.28 -15.94
C ASN A 188 -12.70 -8.71 -15.65
N VAL A 189 -11.81 -8.93 -14.69
CA VAL A 189 -11.39 -10.28 -14.26
C VAL A 189 -12.45 -11.05 -13.45
N GLY A 190 -13.62 -10.47 -13.22
CA GLY A 190 -14.72 -11.15 -12.53
C GLY A 190 -14.85 -10.86 -11.04
N LYS A 191 -14.21 -9.78 -10.51
CA LYS A 191 -14.30 -9.41 -9.09
C LYS A 191 -15.73 -9.30 -8.57
N SER A 192 -16.56 -8.51 -9.23
CA SER A 192 -17.97 -8.30 -8.81
C SER A 192 -18.80 -9.57 -8.90
N ASN A 193 -18.55 -10.43 -9.89
CA ASN A 193 -19.22 -11.71 -10.00
C ASN A 193 -18.83 -12.65 -8.85
N LEU A 194 -17.53 -12.69 -8.52
CA LEU A 194 -17.05 -13.49 -7.39
C LEU A 194 -17.56 -12.93 -6.07
N PHE A 195 -17.55 -11.61 -5.89
CA PHE A 195 -18.10 -10.94 -4.72
C PHE A 195 -19.58 -11.32 -4.50
N ASN A 196 -20.41 -11.20 -5.53
CA ASN A 196 -21.81 -11.57 -5.46
C ASN A 196 -22.01 -13.07 -5.20
N SER A 197 -21.18 -13.93 -5.79
CA SER A 197 -21.24 -15.38 -5.56
C SER A 197 -20.83 -15.76 -4.13
N LEU A 198 -19.85 -15.08 -3.54
CA LEU A 198 -19.46 -15.24 -2.14
C LEU A 198 -20.55 -14.72 -1.20
N ALA A 199 -21.08 -13.51 -1.47
CA ALA A 199 -22.12 -12.89 -0.66
C ALA A 199 -23.46 -13.68 -0.72
N GLY A 200 -23.80 -14.28 -1.87
CA GLY A 200 -25.07 -14.98 -2.07
C GLY A 200 -25.12 -16.43 -1.55
N LYS A 201 -23.98 -17.07 -1.29
CA LYS A 201 -23.93 -18.47 -0.87
C LYS A 201 -24.18 -18.75 0.62
N GLN A 202 -24.13 -17.73 1.45
CA GLN A 202 -24.38 -17.84 2.88
C GLN A 202 -25.38 -16.74 3.30
N GLN A 203 -26.09 -16.91 4.41
CA GLN A 203 -26.97 -15.88 4.96
C GLN A 203 -26.15 -14.62 5.26
N ALA A 204 -25.99 -13.78 4.23
CA ALA A 204 -25.31 -12.51 4.40
C ALA A 204 -26.16 -11.67 5.37
N ILE A 205 -25.63 -11.40 6.53
CA ILE A 205 -26.13 -10.32 7.36
C ILE A 205 -25.65 -9.07 6.63
N VAL A 206 -26.51 -8.53 5.75
CA VAL A 206 -26.26 -7.24 5.11
C VAL A 206 -26.41 -6.17 6.21
N ALA A 207 -25.39 -6.01 6.99
CA ALA A 207 -25.23 -4.82 7.78
C ALA A 207 -24.76 -3.73 6.83
N ASN A 208 -25.74 -2.99 6.27
CA ASN A 208 -25.45 -1.65 5.79
C ASN A 208 -24.98 -0.86 7.02
N VAL A 209 -23.67 -0.80 7.23
CA VAL A 209 -23.09 0.10 8.23
C VAL A 209 -23.38 1.50 7.73
N ALA A 210 -24.47 2.05 8.25
CA ALA A 210 -24.87 3.43 8.01
C ALA A 210 -23.76 4.35 8.52
N GLY A 211 -23.05 5.01 7.61
CA GLY A 211 -22.02 5.99 7.98
C GLY A 211 -20.96 6.30 6.93
N THR A 212 -20.79 5.46 5.89
CA THR A 212 -19.77 5.73 4.86
C THR A 212 -20.33 5.55 3.46
N THR A 213 -21.11 6.52 3.03
CA THR A 213 -21.93 6.48 1.80
C THR A 213 -21.16 6.63 0.48
N ARG A 214 -19.84 6.42 0.40
CA ARG A 214 -19.11 6.66 -0.87
C ARG A 214 -17.97 5.71 -1.25
N ASP A 215 -17.53 4.80 -0.38
CA ASP A 215 -16.32 4.02 -0.67
C ASP A 215 -16.53 2.53 -0.39
N VAL A 216 -16.18 1.66 -1.28
CA VAL A 216 -16.09 0.19 -1.19
C VAL A 216 -17.39 -0.51 -0.76
N ASN A 217 -17.95 -1.34 -1.62
CA ASN A 217 -19.01 -2.27 -1.20
C ASN A 217 -18.44 -3.24 -0.17
N ARG A 218 -19.03 -3.27 1.02
CA ARG A 218 -18.66 -4.18 2.10
C ARG A 218 -19.82 -5.09 2.42
N VAL A 219 -19.55 -6.37 2.51
CA VAL A 219 -20.54 -7.37 2.92
C VAL A 219 -19.91 -8.26 3.95
N GLN A 220 -20.58 -8.40 5.10
CA GLN A 220 -20.18 -9.34 6.11
C GLN A 220 -20.90 -10.68 5.88
N VAL A 221 -20.14 -11.75 5.87
CA VAL A 221 -20.60 -13.12 5.68
C VAL A 221 -20.19 -13.94 6.90
N ARG A 222 -21.12 -14.68 7.50
CA ARG A 222 -20.80 -15.59 8.59
C ARG A 222 -20.48 -16.97 8.04
N TYR A 223 -19.27 -17.46 8.31
CA TYR A 223 -18.81 -18.77 7.88
C TYR A 223 -18.08 -19.51 9.00
N LYS A 224 -18.50 -20.74 9.33
CA LYS A 224 -17.92 -21.56 10.43
C LYS A 224 -17.72 -20.78 11.74
N ASN A 225 -18.71 -20.05 12.17
CA ASN A 225 -18.70 -19.18 13.37
C ASN A 225 -17.75 -17.98 13.35
N GLN A 226 -17.06 -17.70 12.23
CA GLN A 226 -16.26 -16.51 12.01
C GLN A 226 -16.99 -15.53 11.11
N THR A 227 -16.78 -14.24 11.35
CA THR A 227 -17.28 -13.18 10.49
C THR A 227 -16.21 -12.79 9.48
N ILE A 228 -16.53 -12.88 8.21
CA ILE A 228 -15.65 -12.47 7.10
C ILE A 228 -16.24 -11.24 6.44
N GLU A 229 -15.52 -10.14 6.42
CA GLU A 229 -15.90 -8.92 5.70
C GLU A 229 -15.23 -8.91 4.33
N LEU A 230 -16.05 -8.95 3.28
CA LEU A 230 -15.58 -8.86 1.90
C LEU A 230 -15.51 -7.39 1.49
N LEU A 231 -14.36 -6.99 0.93
CA LEU A 231 -14.11 -5.65 0.40
C LEU A 231 -14.03 -5.73 -1.13
N ASP A 232 -14.99 -5.10 -1.84
CA ASP A 232 -14.96 -5.02 -3.31
C ASP A 232 -14.34 -3.70 -3.79
N THR A 233 -13.20 -3.80 -4.46
CA THR A 233 -12.51 -2.64 -5.04
C THR A 233 -13.17 -2.10 -6.31
N ALA A 234 -14.08 -2.86 -6.94
CA ALA A 234 -14.73 -2.52 -8.21
C ALA A 234 -16.11 -1.86 -8.06
N GLY A 235 -16.66 -1.79 -6.86
CA GLY A 235 -18.10 -1.66 -6.57
C GLY A 235 -18.78 -0.32 -6.76
N ILE A 236 -18.23 0.68 -7.46
CA ILE A 236 -18.98 1.89 -7.82
C ILE A 236 -18.91 2.12 -9.32
N ARG A 237 -19.44 1.18 -10.09
CA ARG A 237 -19.95 1.52 -11.43
C ARG A 237 -21.43 1.91 -11.29
N ARG A 238 -21.73 3.22 -11.22
CA ARG A 238 -23.00 3.69 -11.73
C ARG A 238 -23.04 3.35 -13.22
N GLN A 239 -24.03 2.56 -13.63
CA GLN A 239 -24.29 2.28 -15.03
C GLN A 239 -24.31 3.58 -15.83
N GLY A 240 -23.42 3.69 -16.82
CA GLY A 240 -23.53 4.67 -17.88
C GLY A 240 -22.59 5.87 -17.77
N LYS A 241 -21.27 5.64 -17.88
CA LYS A 241 -20.33 6.50 -18.62
C LYS A 241 -18.91 5.95 -18.41
N GLN A 242 -18.30 5.51 -19.50
CA GLN A 242 -16.85 5.28 -19.58
C GLN A 242 -16.18 6.65 -19.60
N GLU A 243 -15.51 7.04 -18.53
CA GLU A 243 -14.70 8.25 -18.49
C GLU A 243 -13.25 7.90 -18.11
N VAL A 244 -12.33 8.44 -18.90
CA VAL A 244 -10.89 8.15 -18.94
C VAL A 244 -10.14 8.53 -17.65
N GLY A 245 -10.75 9.25 -16.70
CA GLY A 245 -10.17 9.64 -15.40
C GLY A 245 -10.31 8.59 -14.28
N ILE A 246 -11.12 7.54 -14.47
CA ILE A 246 -11.56 6.59 -13.43
C ILE A 246 -10.47 5.58 -13.05
N GLU A 247 -9.50 5.30 -13.91
CA GLU A 247 -8.52 4.23 -13.71
C GLU A 247 -7.57 4.46 -12.53
N LYS A 248 -7.21 5.69 -12.24
CA LYS A 248 -6.20 6.02 -11.20
C LYS A 248 -6.79 6.13 -9.81
N PHE A 249 -8.02 6.56 -9.66
CA PHE A 249 -8.76 6.42 -8.40
C PHE A 249 -9.09 4.95 -8.12
N SER A 250 -9.19 4.12 -9.15
CA SER A 250 -9.25 2.66 -9.01
C SER A 250 -7.97 2.11 -8.39
N ALA A 251 -6.79 2.62 -8.74
CA ALA A 251 -5.51 2.22 -8.15
C ALA A 251 -5.42 2.62 -6.67
N LEU A 252 -5.82 3.85 -6.30
CA LEU A 252 -5.85 4.28 -4.90
C LEU A 252 -6.79 3.41 -4.06
N ARG A 253 -8.00 3.12 -4.56
CA ARG A 253 -8.94 2.23 -3.89
C ARG A 253 -8.40 0.82 -3.71
N THR A 254 -7.69 0.32 -4.71
CA THR A 254 -7.02 -0.98 -4.65
C THR A 254 -5.96 -0.99 -3.54
N LEU A 255 -5.13 0.06 -3.44
CA LEU A 255 -4.12 0.18 -2.40
C LEU A 255 -4.74 0.32 -1.00
N GLN A 256 -5.79 1.13 -0.87
CA GLN A 256 -6.53 1.27 0.39
C GLN A 256 -7.17 -0.06 0.83
N ALA A 257 -7.78 -0.79 -0.11
CA ALA A 257 -8.35 -2.10 0.19
C ALA A 257 -7.27 -3.13 0.58
N ILE A 258 -6.09 -3.11 -0.06
CA ILE A 258 -4.95 -3.95 0.35
C ILE A 258 -4.51 -3.61 1.77
N GLU A 259 -4.38 -2.33 2.12
CA GLU A 259 -3.97 -1.93 3.48
C GLU A 259 -4.99 -2.29 4.54
N GLU A 260 -6.27 -2.17 4.22
CA GLU A 260 -7.37 -2.45 5.14
C GLU A 260 -7.61 -3.95 5.35
N ALA A 261 -7.35 -4.76 4.34
CA ALA A 261 -7.55 -6.20 4.39
C ALA A 261 -6.53 -6.92 5.29
N ASP A 262 -6.91 -8.08 5.79
CA ASP A 262 -6.02 -9.07 6.38
C ASP A 262 -5.49 -10.02 5.31
N ILE A 263 -6.34 -10.32 4.32
CA ILE A 263 -6.07 -11.28 3.24
C ILE A 263 -6.55 -10.66 1.93
N CYS A 264 -5.76 -10.82 0.88
CA CYS A 264 -6.10 -10.40 -0.48
C CYS A 264 -6.29 -11.62 -1.39
N PHE A 265 -7.44 -11.68 -2.06
CA PHE A 265 -7.67 -12.60 -3.17
C PHE A 265 -7.31 -11.86 -4.46
N LEU A 266 -6.19 -12.21 -5.07
CA LEU A 266 -5.76 -11.65 -6.34
C LEU A 266 -6.38 -12.44 -7.49
N LEU A 267 -7.36 -11.83 -8.15
CA LEU A 267 -8.09 -12.44 -9.26
C LEU A 267 -7.36 -12.23 -10.58
N MET A 268 -7.19 -13.30 -11.31
CA MET A 268 -6.64 -13.35 -12.67
C MET A 268 -7.64 -14.04 -13.59
N ASP A 269 -7.83 -13.53 -14.80
CA ASP A 269 -8.66 -14.16 -15.82
C ASP A 269 -7.91 -15.33 -16.44
N VAL A 270 -8.53 -16.52 -16.49
CA VAL A 270 -7.92 -17.70 -17.10
C VAL A 270 -7.60 -17.51 -18.59
N ASN A 271 -8.35 -16.65 -19.28
CA ASN A 271 -8.15 -16.35 -20.70
C ASN A 271 -7.01 -15.36 -20.95
N GLU A 272 -6.53 -14.70 -19.89
CA GLU A 272 -5.53 -13.62 -19.96
C GLU A 272 -4.53 -13.72 -18.82
N LEU A 273 -3.82 -14.82 -18.76
CA LEU A 273 -2.82 -15.10 -17.72
C LEU A 273 -1.51 -14.34 -17.98
N ASN A 274 -0.69 -14.24 -16.92
CA ASN A 274 0.68 -13.72 -16.98
C ASN A 274 0.82 -12.23 -17.29
N VAL A 275 -0.18 -11.41 -16.92
CA VAL A 275 -0.14 -9.98 -17.07
C VAL A 275 0.74 -9.35 -15.99
N GLN A 276 1.64 -8.46 -16.39
CA GLN A 276 2.59 -7.78 -15.48
C GLN A 276 1.90 -7.03 -14.34
N LEU A 277 0.70 -6.51 -14.56
CA LEU A 277 -0.05 -5.81 -13.52
C LEU A 277 -0.47 -6.74 -12.38
N ASP A 278 -0.83 -8.00 -12.69
CA ASP A 278 -1.18 -8.99 -11.67
C ASP A 278 0.03 -9.33 -10.80
N GLN A 279 1.21 -9.50 -11.39
CA GLN A 279 2.46 -9.72 -10.65
C GLN A 279 2.81 -8.53 -9.76
N ARG A 280 2.59 -7.32 -10.26
CA ARG A 280 2.83 -6.09 -9.50
C ARG A 280 1.90 -5.96 -8.31
N LEU A 281 0.61 -6.26 -8.47
CA LEU A 281 -0.35 -6.27 -7.37
C LEU A 281 0.05 -7.29 -6.29
N ALA A 282 0.46 -8.50 -6.71
CA ALA A 282 1.00 -9.50 -5.77
C ALA A 282 2.23 -8.98 -5.02
N GLY A 283 3.14 -8.27 -5.69
CA GLY A 283 4.32 -7.65 -5.07
C GLY A 283 3.94 -6.60 -4.01
N ILE A 284 2.94 -5.77 -4.28
CA ILE A 284 2.44 -4.78 -3.33
C ILE A 284 1.81 -5.48 -2.10
N ILE A 285 1.02 -6.52 -2.31
CA ILE A 285 0.39 -7.29 -1.23
C ILE A 285 1.46 -7.93 -0.33
N ASP A 286 2.52 -8.50 -0.92
CA ASP A 286 3.66 -9.06 -0.19
C ASP A 286 4.44 -7.98 0.58
N GLU A 287 4.70 -6.83 -0.04
CA GLU A 287 5.41 -5.71 0.59
C GLU A 287 4.66 -5.16 1.81
N VAL A 288 3.34 -4.98 1.70
CA VAL A 288 2.47 -4.57 2.81
C VAL A 288 2.36 -5.67 3.88
N GLY A 289 2.62 -6.91 3.53
CA GLY A 289 2.60 -8.04 4.46
C GLY A 289 1.21 -8.63 4.69
N LYS A 290 0.34 -8.57 3.68
CA LYS A 290 -1.01 -9.16 3.76
C LYS A 290 -1.03 -10.61 3.31
N GLY A 291 -2.01 -11.39 3.78
CA GLY A 291 -2.25 -12.73 3.25
C GLY A 291 -2.57 -12.68 1.76
N LEU A 292 -2.12 -13.67 0.98
CA LEU A 292 -2.31 -13.69 -0.47
C LEU A 292 -2.81 -15.05 -0.94
N VAL A 293 -3.88 -15.02 -1.75
CA VAL A 293 -4.37 -16.16 -2.52
C VAL A 293 -4.42 -15.76 -3.99
N LEU A 294 -3.81 -16.56 -4.86
CA LEU A 294 -3.90 -16.41 -6.31
C LEU A 294 -5.18 -17.10 -6.80
N VAL A 295 -6.13 -16.33 -7.32
CA VAL A 295 -7.44 -16.82 -7.75
C VAL A 295 -7.54 -16.73 -9.26
N VAL A 296 -7.53 -17.87 -9.95
CA VAL A 296 -7.83 -17.93 -11.38
C VAL A 296 -9.33 -18.02 -11.56
N SER A 297 -9.91 -16.95 -12.07
CA SER A 297 -11.35 -16.80 -12.30
C SER A 297 -11.78 -17.27 -13.69
N LYS A 298 -13.09 -17.32 -13.92
CA LYS A 298 -13.73 -17.72 -15.18
C LYS A 298 -13.30 -19.11 -15.66
N TRP A 299 -13.06 -20.03 -14.73
CA TRP A 299 -12.67 -21.41 -15.07
C TRP A 299 -13.69 -22.13 -15.93
N ASP A 300 -14.96 -21.69 -15.92
CA ASP A 300 -16.03 -22.17 -16.79
C ASP A 300 -15.83 -21.83 -18.27
N SER A 301 -15.09 -20.75 -18.59
CA SER A 301 -14.89 -20.28 -19.96
C SER A 301 -13.80 -21.05 -20.73
N VAL A 302 -13.05 -21.92 -20.07
CA VAL A 302 -12.03 -22.74 -20.72
C VAL A 302 -12.75 -23.78 -21.58
N ALA A 303 -12.59 -23.67 -22.92
CA ALA A 303 -13.06 -24.66 -23.85
C ALA A 303 -12.18 -25.93 -23.77
N ASP A 304 -12.79 -27.11 -24.04
CA ASP A 304 -12.09 -28.39 -24.15
C ASP A 304 -11.16 -28.73 -22.97
N LYS A 305 -11.54 -28.30 -21.76
CA LYS A 305 -10.76 -28.62 -20.55
C LYS A 305 -10.85 -30.12 -20.25
N ASP A 306 -9.68 -30.71 -20.11
CA ASP A 306 -9.50 -32.10 -19.65
C ASP A 306 -9.04 -32.15 -18.19
N ALA A 307 -8.81 -33.35 -17.69
CA ALA A 307 -8.29 -33.54 -16.32
C ALA A 307 -6.88 -32.97 -16.11
N PHE A 308 -6.11 -32.76 -17.18
CA PHE A 308 -4.70 -32.28 -17.14
C PHE A 308 -4.57 -30.77 -17.33
N THR A 309 -5.61 -30.09 -17.82
CA THR A 309 -5.57 -28.63 -18.07
C THR A 309 -5.15 -27.84 -16.84
N HIS A 310 -5.63 -28.25 -15.65
CA HIS A 310 -5.21 -27.65 -14.38
C HIS A 310 -3.71 -27.84 -14.14
N ASP A 311 -3.19 -29.04 -14.34
CA ASP A 311 -1.81 -29.43 -14.05
C ASP A 311 -0.82 -28.78 -15.03
N GLU A 312 -1.27 -28.42 -16.22
CA GLU A 312 -0.49 -27.64 -17.18
C GLU A 312 -0.42 -26.14 -16.85
N LEU A 313 -1.54 -25.56 -16.41
CA LEU A 313 -1.63 -24.11 -16.15
C LEU A 313 -1.02 -23.72 -14.80
N ALA A 314 -1.20 -24.52 -13.77
CA ALA A 314 -0.75 -24.20 -12.42
C ALA A 314 0.78 -23.96 -12.33
N PRO A 315 1.67 -24.80 -12.94
CA PRO A 315 3.11 -24.53 -12.94
C PRO A 315 3.48 -23.27 -13.71
N LYS A 316 2.79 -22.97 -14.83
CA LYS A 316 3.03 -21.77 -15.65
C LYS A 316 2.71 -20.48 -14.86
N ILE A 317 1.60 -20.50 -14.11
CA ILE A 317 1.20 -19.40 -13.25
C ILE A 317 2.20 -19.26 -12.10
N SER A 318 2.48 -20.34 -11.37
CA SER A 318 3.41 -20.33 -10.22
C SER A 318 4.81 -19.85 -10.61
N TYR A 319 5.25 -20.12 -11.83
CA TYR A 319 6.54 -19.63 -12.34
C TYR A 319 6.61 -18.11 -12.37
N ASN A 320 5.53 -17.42 -12.71
CA ASN A 320 5.46 -15.97 -12.76
C ASN A 320 5.32 -15.30 -11.38
N PHE A 321 4.92 -16.07 -10.36
CA PHE A 321 4.77 -15.62 -8.98
C PHE A 321 5.83 -16.23 -8.03
N LYS A 322 7.03 -16.52 -8.54
CA LYS A 322 8.14 -17.10 -7.76
C LYS A 322 8.56 -16.26 -6.55
N PHE A 323 8.26 -14.98 -6.54
CA PHE A 323 8.56 -14.08 -5.44
C PHE A 323 7.55 -14.19 -4.29
N THR A 324 6.38 -14.82 -4.52
CA THR A 324 5.36 -15.16 -3.50
C THR A 324 5.09 -16.66 -3.46
N PRO A 325 6.11 -17.52 -3.18
CA PRO A 325 5.98 -18.96 -3.27
C PRO A 325 5.03 -19.57 -2.23
N TYR A 326 4.63 -18.77 -1.26
CA TYR A 326 3.71 -19.16 -0.20
C TYR A 326 2.23 -19.00 -0.60
N ALA A 327 1.93 -18.25 -1.67
CA ALA A 327 0.58 -17.97 -2.09
C ALA A 327 -0.09 -19.20 -2.71
N PRO A 328 -1.18 -19.74 -2.14
CA PRO A 328 -1.89 -20.83 -2.75
C PRO A 328 -2.60 -20.37 -4.02
N LEU A 329 -2.67 -21.25 -5.01
CA LEU A 329 -3.35 -21.06 -6.28
C LEU A 329 -4.66 -21.85 -6.30
N ILE A 330 -5.75 -21.20 -6.69
CA ILE A 330 -7.07 -21.82 -6.80
C ILE A 330 -7.79 -21.37 -8.07
N PHE A 331 -8.40 -22.32 -8.78
CA PHE A 331 -9.22 -22.08 -9.96
C PHE A 331 -10.70 -22.01 -9.55
N THR A 332 -11.40 -20.96 -9.97
CA THR A 332 -12.78 -20.69 -9.54
C THR A 332 -13.69 -20.33 -10.71
N SER A 333 -14.95 -20.67 -10.58
CA SER A 333 -16.01 -20.13 -11.44
C SER A 333 -17.12 -19.55 -10.58
N SER A 334 -17.38 -18.27 -10.74
CA SER A 334 -18.51 -17.61 -10.09
C SER A 334 -19.86 -18.01 -10.71
N VAL A 335 -19.86 -18.48 -11.97
CA VAL A 335 -21.05 -18.91 -12.71
C VAL A 335 -21.52 -20.27 -12.22
N THR A 336 -20.61 -21.27 -12.19
CA THR A 336 -20.93 -22.64 -11.73
C THR A 336 -20.85 -22.79 -10.22
N GLY A 337 -20.25 -21.84 -9.52
CA GLY A 337 -19.97 -21.91 -8.09
C GLY A 337 -18.80 -22.81 -7.72
N GLN A 338 -18.02 -23.28 -8.69
CA GLN A 338 -16.89 -24.18 -8.47
C GLN A 338 -15.81 -23.49 -7.62
N ASN A 339 -15.40 -24.17 -6.54
CA ASN A 339 -14.38 -23.75 -5.58
C ASN A 339 -14.62 -22.39 -4.88
N VAL A 340 -15.77 -21.74 -5.05
CA VAL A 340 -16.07 -20.44 -4.42
C VAL A 340 -16.08 -20.58 -2.89
N THR A 341 -16.72 -21.62 -2.33
CA THR A 341 -16.75 -21.84 -0.88
C THR A 341 -15.38 -22.18 -0.29
N LYS A 342 -14.49 -22.81 -1.05
CA LYS A 342 -13.11 -23.10 -0.62
C LYS A 342 -12.29 -21.83 -0.35
N LEU A 343 -12.67 -20.69 -0.94
CA LEU A 343 -12.02 -19.41 -0.65
C LEU A 343 -12.23 -18.99 0.80
N PHE A 344 -13.39 -19.28 1.39
CA PHE A 344 -13.60 -19.03 2.83
C PHE A 344 -12.73 -19.94 3.70
N ASP A 345 -12.61 -21.23 3.33
CA ASP A 345 -11.72 -22.14 4.06
C ASP A 345 -10.27 -21.67 4.01
N LEU A 346 -9.81 -21.20 2.84
CA LEU A 346 -8.48 -20.63 2.68
C LEU A 346 -8.32 -19.36 3.53
N ALA A 347 -9.33 -18.48 3.56
CA ALA A 347 -9.27 -17.26 4.38
C ALA A 347 -9.13 -17.59 5.86
N LEU A 348 -9.91 -18.53 6.39
CA LEU A 348 -9.82 -18.96 7.79
C LEU A 348 -8.43 -19.55 8.10
N ALA A 349 -7.96 -20.47 7.26
CA ALA A 349 -6.67 -21.12 7.46
C ALA A 349 -5.50 -20.14 7.38
N ILE A 350 -5.54 -19.16 6.47
CA ILE A 350 -4.52 -18.12 6.36
C ILE A 350 -4.57 -17.20 7.58
N HIS A 351 -5.76 -16.81 8.03
CA HIS A 351 -5.92 -15.99 9.22
C HIS A 351 -5.29 -16.66 10.44
N GLU A 352 -5.56 -17.94 10.68
CA GLU A 352 -4.96 -18.72 11.77
C GLU A 352 -3.44 -18.77 11.66
N ARG A 353 -2.89 -19.07 10.47
CA ARG A 353 -1.44 -19.10 10.23
C ARG A 353 -0.77 -17.74 10.43
N ARG A 354 -1.44 -16.65 10.08
CA ARG A 354 -0.94 -15.29 10.27
C ARG A 354 -0.75 -14.94 11.75
N HIS A 355 -1.62 -15.45 12.62
CA HIS A 355 -1.61 -15.21 14.06
C HIS A 355 -0.88 -16.29 14.86
N SER A 356 -0.25 -17.23 14.17
CA SER A 356 0.52 -18.31 14.80
C SER A 356 1.78 -17.78 15.47
N GLU A 357 1.92 -18.06 16.75
CA GLU A 357 3.12 -17.75 17.54
C GLU A 357 4.00 -18.98 17.71
N LEU A 358 5.27 -18.84 17.33
CA LEU A 358 6.26 -19.90 17.49
C LEU A 358 7.09 -19.69 18.75
N LYS A 359 7.23 -20.77 19.53
CA LYS A 359 8.04 -20.72 20.75
C LYS A 359 9.49 -20.39 20.42
N THR A 360 10.07 -19.43 21.13
CA THR A 360 11.45 -18.97 20.94
C THR A 360 12.48 -20.10 20.94
N ARG A 361 12.29 -21.14 21.78
CA ARG A 361 13.16 -22.32 21.81
C ARG A 361 13.15 -23.07 20.47
N VAL A 362 11.97 -23.32 19.90
CA VAL A 362 11.80 -24.02 18.62
C VAL A 362 12.49 -23.24 17.50
N LEU A 363 12.29 -21.91 17.48
CA LEU A 363 12.94 -21.03 16.51
C LEU A 363 14.47 -21.07 16.62
N ASN A 364 15.02 -21.07 17.83
CA ASN A 364 16.48 -21.10 18.05
C ASN A 364 17.08 -22.45 17.69
N ASP A 365 16.42 -23.56 18.00
CA ASP A 365 16.83 -24.89 17.56
C ASP A 365 16.83 -25.01 16.02
N LEU A 366 15.83 -24.39 15.36
CA LEU A 366 15.76 -24.30 13.91
C LEU A 366 16.91 -23.47 13.33
N LEU A 367 17.16 -22.27 13.90
CA LEU A 367 18.27 -21.40 13.48
C LEU A 367 19.61 -22.10 13.60
N GLN A 368 19.88 -22.79 14.71
CA GLN A 368 21.13 -23.53 14.91
C GLN A 368 21.31 -24.63 13.86
N ARG A 369 20.27 -25.42 13.60
CA ARG A 369 20.28 -26.46 12.54
C ARG A 369 20.56 -25.84 11.18
N ALA A 370 19.88 -24.72 10.84
CA ALA A 370 20.08 -24.04 9.58
C ALA A 370 21.51 -23.51 9.41
N VAL A 371 22.07 -22.89 10.44
CA VAL A 371 23.43 -22.36 10.42
C VAL A 371 24.49 -23.48 10.37
N THR A 372 24.23 -24.60 11.03
CA THR A 372 25.14 -25.77 11.00
C THR A 372 25.13 -26.43 9.62
N ALA A 373 23.93 -26.57 8.99
CA ALA A 373 23.81 -27.17 7.67
C ALA A 373 24.43 -26.28 6.57
N HIS A 374 24.22 -24.98 6.64
CA HIS A 374 24.76 -24.01 5.69
C HIS A 374 25.25 -22.75 6.42
N PRO A 375 26.51 -22.68 6.81
CA PRO A 375 27.07 -21.48 7.44
C PRO A 375 26.97 -20.25 6.50
N PRO A 376 26.64 -19.05 7.02
CA PRO A 376 26.58 -17.85 6.20
C PRO A 376 27.94 -17.47 5.66
N ALA A 377 28.06 -17.24 4.35
CA ALA A 377 29.28 -16.77 3.73
C ALA A 377 29.66 -15.37 4.22
N GLY A 378 30.94 -15.15 4.49
CA GLY A 378 31.46 -13.84 4.85
C GLY A 378 31.92 -13.03 3.63
N LEU A 379 32.09 -11.74 3.82
CA LEU A 379 32.71 -10.83 2.87
C LEU A 379 34.05 -10.33 3.45
N LYS A 380 35.17 -10.47 2.71
CA LYS A 380 36.48 -9.94 3.12
C LYS A 380 36.87 -10.28 4.59
N ASN A 381 37.11 -11.51 4.92
CA ASN A 381 37.49 -11.97 6.26
C ASN A 381 36.50 -11.65 7.40
N THR A 382 35.27 -11.21 7.06
CA THR A 382 34.24 -10.92 8.04
C THR A 382 33.14 -11.95 7.93
N HIS A 383 32.97 -12.78 8.96
CA HIS A 383 31.92 -13.82 8.98
C HIS A 383 30.73 -13.37 9.80
N PRO A 384 29.50 -13.36 9.20
CA PRO A 384 28.27 -13.15 9.96
C PRO A 384 28.08 -14.27 10.98
N LYS A 385 27.69 -13.93 12.20
CA LYS A 385 27.33 -14.91 13.24
C LYS A 385 25.88 -14.66 13.67
N LEU A 386 24.99 -15.58 13.34
CA LEU A 386 23.62 -15.58 13.82
C LEU A 386 23.60 -16.25 15.20
N ARG A 387 23.04 -15.60 16.20
CA ARG A 387 23.07 -16.08 17.59
C ARG A 387 21.72 -16.60 18.04
N TYR A 388 20.66 -15.80 17.84
CA TYR A 388 19.33 -16.19 18.22
C TYR A 388 18.27 -15.51 17.34
N ILE A 389 17.07 -16.06 17.34
CA ILE A 389 15.91 -15.59 16.61
C ILE A 389 14.72 -15.51 17.56
N VAL A 390 13.92 -14.46 17.39
CA VAL A 390 12.66 -14.29 18.10
C VAL A 390 11.58 -13.87 17.11
N GLN A 391 10.36 -14.28 17.35
CA GLN A 391 9.19 -13.71 16.70
C GLN A 391 8.76 -12.48 17.51
N THR A 392 8.69 -11.33 16.84
CA THR A 392 8.36 -10.05 17.49
C THR A 392 6.95 -9.57 17.17
N ASP A 393 6.35 -10.16 16.14
CA ASP A 393 5.01 -9.77 15.69
C ASP A 393 4.33 -10.95 14.98
N VAL A 394 3.03 -10.85 14.88
CA VAL A 394 2.16 -11.76 14.13
C VAL A 394 1.55 -11.07 12.92
N ALA A 395 0.79 -11.29 12.14
CA ALA A 395 -0.03 -10.63 11.11
C ALA A 395 0.62 -9.46 10.30
N PRO A 396 1.82 -9.56 9.69
CA PRO A 396 2.49 -10.79 9.30
C PRO A 396 3.48 -11.28 10.36
N PRO A 397 3.76 -12.59 10.43
CA PRO A 397 4.80 -13.13 11.29
C PRO A 397 6.13 -12.44 11.02
N TRP A 398 6.70 -11.81 12.06
CA TRP A 398 7.93 -11.06 11.96
C TRP A 398 9.01 -11.67 12.84
N PHE A 399 10.09 -12.11 12.23
CA PHE A 399 11.20 -12.72 12.92
C PHE A 399 12.41 -11.80 12.91
N VAL A 400 12.98 -11.57 14.10
CA VAL A 400 14.19 -10.77 14.26
C VAL A 400 15.34 -11.69 14.64
N ILE A 401 16.39 -11.68 13.83
CA ILE A 401 17.61 -12.45 14.04
C ILE A 401 18.69 -11.51 14.57
N TYR A 402 19.25 -11.87 15.71
CA TYR A 402 20.31 -11.14 16.38
C TYR A 402 21.64 -11.84 16.21
N GLY A 403 22.72 -11.05 16.13
CA GLY A 403 24.06 -11.58 16.00
C GLY A 403 25.11 -10.52 15.75
N SER A 404 26.18 -10.88 15.08
CA SER A 404 27.28 -9.97 14.75
C SER A 404 27.61 -10.01 13.26
N ASN A 405 27.97 -8.85 12.70
CA ASN A 405 28.31 -8.68 11.28
C ASN A 405 27.15 -9.00 10.32
N LEU A 406 25.91 -8.89 10.78
CA LEU A 406 24.71 -9.31 10.03
C LEU A 406 24.43 -8.45 8.78
N LYS A 407 25.02 -7.26 8.70
CA LYS A 407 24.97 -6.40 7.50
C LYS A 407 25.60 -7.04 6.25
N PHE A 408 26.46 -8.04 6.44
CA PHE A 408 27.13 -8.75 5.35
C PHE A 408 26.38 -10.00 4.89
N ILE A 409 25.21 -10.32 5.47
CA ILE A 409 24.41 -11.45 5.04
C ILE A 409 23.85 -11.16 3.64
N HIS A 410 24.19 -12.04 2.70
CA HIS A 410 23.68 -11.97 1.34
C HIS A 410 22.19 -12.27 1.28
N TRP A 411 21.49 -11.68 0.32
CA TRP A 411 20.05 -11.86 0.15
C TRP A 411 19.62 -13.33 -0.08
N SER A 412 20.46 -14.13 -0.73
CA SER A 412 20.20 -15.56 -0.93
C SER A 412 20.14 -16.33 0.39
N TYR A 413 20.97 -15.94 1.38
CA TYR A 413 20.93 -16.55 2.70
C TYR A 413 19.66 -16.17 3.48
N LYS A 414 19.16 -14.97 3.29
CA LYS A 414 17.86 -14.56 3.85
C LYS A 414 16.73 -15.44 3.30
N ARG A 415 16.72 -15.69 1.99
CA ARG A 415 15.76 -16.60 1.35
C ARG A 415 15.90 -18.04 1.84
N TYR A 416 17.12 -18.49 2.06
CA TYR A 416 17.37 -19.82 2.63
C TYR A 416 16.74 -19.94 4.02
N LEU A 417 16.97 -18.96 4.91
CA LEU A 417 16.36 -18.95 6.25
C LEU A 417 14.83 -18.88 6.19
N GLU A 418 14.28 -18.05 5.32
CA GLU A 418 12.83 -17.98 5.11
C GLU A 418 12.28 -19.35 4.69
N ARG A 419 12.90 -20.00 3.71
CA ARG A 419 12.51 -21.32 3.27
C ARG A 419 12.57 -22.34 4.40
N THR A 420 13.64 -22.33 5.19
CA THR A 420 13.81 -23.24 6.33
C THR A 420 12.72 -23.05 7.39
N ILE A 421 12.29 -21.80 7.66
CA ILE A 421 11.17 -21.53 8.57
C ILE A 421 9.88 -22.11 7.99
N ARG A 422 9.59 -21.91 6.69
CA ARG A 422 8.40 -22.42 6.01
C ARG A 422 8.36 -23.93 5.92
N GLU A 423 9.49 -24.60 5.76
CA GLU A 423 9.60 -26.07 5.74
C GLU A 423 9.29 -26.69 7.10
N SER A 424 9.55 -25.97 8.18
CA SER A 424 9.27 -26.46 9.53
C SER A 424 7.89 -26.05 10.06
N HIS A 425 7.28 -25.00 9.54
CA HIS A 425 5.98 -24.47 9.97
C HIS A 425 5.17 -23.97 8.79
N ASP A 426 3.89 -24.34 8.76
CA ASP A 426 2.98 -23.96 7.68
C ASP A 426 2.57 -22.48 7.75
N PHE A 427 3.18 -21.68 6.89
CA PHE A 427 2.82 -20.30 6.63
C PHE A 427 2.23 -20.11 5.21
N THR A 428 1.55 -21.11 4.68
CA THR A 428 0.86 -21.02 3.39
C THR A 428 -0.13 -19.87 3.38
N GLY A 429 -0.08 -19.06 2.34
CA GLY A 429 -0.90 -17.85 2.18
C GLY A 429 -0.43 -16.63 2.97
N THR A 430 0.64 -16.74 3.76
CA THR A 430 1.12 -15.68 4.64
C THR A 430 2.58 -15.31 4.33
N PRO A 431 2.89 -14.04 4.04
CA PRO A 431 4.27 -13.58 3.98
C PRO A 431 4.91 -13.59 5.37
N ILE A 432 6.20 -13.88 5.43
CA ILE A 432 6.99 -13.75 6.67
C ILE A 432 8.05 -12.67 6.48
N LYS A 433 8.28 -11.88 7.54
CA LYS A 433 9.27 -10.81 7.53
C LYS A 433 10.49 -11.24 8.33
N LEU A 434 11.68 -11.08 7.74
CA LEU A 434 12.95 -11.34 8.41
C LEU A 434 13.73 -10.04 8.58
N SER A 435 14.08 -9.71 9.82
CA SER A 435 14.94 -8.59 10.18
C SER A 435 16.21 -9.08 10.84
N PHE A 436 17.31 -8.38 10.56
CA PHE A 436 18.64 -8.71 11.09
C PHE A 436 19.15 -7.54 11.94
N ARG A 437 19.50 -7.79 13.20
CA ARG A 437 19.96 -6.77 14.14
C ARG A 437 21.32 -7.12 14.72
N ASP A 438 22.30 -6.25 14.49
CA ASP A 438 23.64 -6.40 15.03
C ASP A 438 23.67 -5.96 16.51
N GLU A 439 24.10 -6.86 17.41
CA GLU A 439 24.13 -6.62 18.86
C GLU A 439 25.06 -5.47 19.25
N LYS A 440 26.20 -5.31 18.55
CA LYS A 440 27.12 -4.22 18.83
C LYS A 440 26.48 -2.85 18.55
N GLN A 441 25.67 -2.78 17.52
CA GLN A 441 24.96 -1.56 17.15
C GLN A 441 23.84 -1.26 18.14
N LEU A 442 23.14 -2.29 18.63
CA LEU A 442 22.11 -2.12 19.65
C LEU A 442 22.70 -1.63 20.98
N LYS A 443 23.84 -2.21 21.41
CA LYS A 443 24.53 -1.77 22.62
C LYS A 443 24.97 -0.30 22.50
N LYS A 444 25.59 0.07 21.38
CA LYS A 444 26.02 1.44 21.10
C LYS A 444 24.84 2.42 21.04
N ASN A 445 23.69 2.01 20.48
CA ASN A 445 22.49 2.87 20.44
C ASN A 445 21.84 3.02 21.82
N ARG A 446 21.87 1.98 22.68
CA ARG A 446 21.42 2.07 24.08
C ARG A 446 22.31 3.01 24.90
N GLU A 447 23.64 2.91 24.76
CA GLU A 447 24.60 3.81 25.40
C GLU A 447 24.35 5.27 24.96
N ARG A 448 24.15 5.51 23.67
CA ARG A 448 23.83 6.84 23.14
C ARG A 448 22.49 7.39 23.62
N ALA A 449 21.46 6.55 23.70
CA ALA A 449 20.16 6.93 24.24
C ALA A 449 20.23 7.31 25.72
N ALA A 450 21.05 6.60 26.50
CA ALA A 450 21.33 6.96 27.89
C ALA A 450 22.09 8.30 28.04
N GLU A 451 22.83 8.70 27.00
CA GLU A 451 23.54 9.98 26.91
C GLU A 451 22.70 11.11 26.27
N GLY A 452 21.39 10.86 25.96
CA GLY A 452 20.53 11.82 25.28
C GLY A 452 20.88 12.09 23.81
N LYS A 453 21.65 11.22 23.16
CA LYS A 453 22.11 11.35 21.79
C LYS A 453 21.30 10.48 20.84
N GLU A 454 20.99 10.99 19.64
CA GLU A 454 20.28 10.22 18.61
C GLU A 454 20.96 8.89 18.26
N PRO A 455 20.19 7.83 17.95
CA PRO A 455 20.72 6.55 17.52
C PRO A 455 21.48 6.65 16.19
N VAL A 456 22.56 5.87 16.02
CA VAL A 456 23.35 5.84 14.77
C VAL A 456 22.57 5.15 13.66
N THR A 457 21.73 5.91 12.95
CA THR A 457 20.87 5.41 11.85
C THR A 457 21.51 5.47 10.47
N LYS A 458 22.63 6.17 10.29
CA LYS A 458 23.24 6.45 8.97
C LYS A 458 23.73 5.22 8.20
N ALA A 459 24.12 4.14 8.85
CA ALA A 459 24.65 2.95 8.16
C ALA A 459 23.56 2.05 7.52
N TYR A 460 22.31 2.18 7.95
CA TYR A 460 21.20 1.36 7.40
C TYR A 460 20.58 1.95 6.13
N LYS A 461 20.66 3.28 5.96
CA LYS A 461 20.17 3.99 4.77
C LYS A 461 21.04 3.79 3.53
N GLN A 462 22.38 3.71 3.71
CA GLN A 462 23.29 3.52 2.56
C GLN A 462 23.30 2.09 2.02
N ALA A 463 23.07 1.07 2.86
CA ALA A 463 22.97 -0.32 2.39
C ALA A 463 21.71 -0.60 1.58
N LYS A 464 20.62 0.20 1.76
CA LYS A 464 19.37 0.07 1.00
C LYS A 464 19.45 0.72 -0.38
N ASN A 465 20.34 1.69 -0.58
CA ASN A 465 20.53 2.41 -1.85
C ASN A 465 21.55 1.78 -2.79
N ASN A 466 22.30 0.77 -2.36
CA ASN A 466 23.31 0.10 -3.18
C ASN A 466 22.91 -1.32 -3.61
N ILE A 467 21.62 -1.67 -3.48
CA ILE A 467 21.07 -2.96 -3.92
C ILE A 467 19.79 -2.65 -4.72
N ILE A 468 19.97 -1.97 -5.83
CA ILE A 468 19.08 -1.95 -6.99
C ILE A 468 19.95 -2.22 -8.21
#